data_d6e6684023c475671573e61ca369bfa2
#
_entry.id   d6e6684023c475671573e61ca369bfa2
#
_cell.length_a   1.000
_cell.length_b   1.000
_cell.length_c   1.000
_cell.angle_alpha   90.00
_cell.angle_beta   90.00
_cell.angle_gamma   90.00
#
_symmetry.space_group_name_H-M   'P 1'
#
loop_
_entity.id
_entity.type
_entity.pdbx_description
1 polymer ?
#
loop_
_entity_poly.entity_id
_entity_poly.type
_entity_poly.pdbx_seq_one_letter_code
_entity_poly.pdbx_strand_id
1 'polypeptide(L)'
;MSTFDSKTGYVPGVIGRTVELHALYYSENWNFGHLFETKVASEMSDFINNYNPKKDCIWSVSVNGKTEGSLSIDGSSEKENIAHFRWFILSDALKGQGVGNFLMEQAVSFCENTAYDMVYLWTFKGLKPARYLYEKHGFEIKKETDGMQWGTKVTEQYFELQLKNKKT
;
A
#
# COMPACT_ATOMS: atom_id res chain seq x y z
N MET A 1 -4.91 -13.28 -21.10
CA MET A 1 -4.17 -14.14 -20.16
C MET A 1 -3.39 -13.28 -19.20
N SER A 2 -3.57 -13.46 -17.91
CA SER A 2 -2.77 -12.80 -16.88
C SER A 2 -1.35 -13.36 -16.94
N THR A 3 -0.34 -12.49 -17.03
CA THR A 3 1.08 -12.86 -17.06
C THR A 3 1.71 -12.79 -15.67
N PHE A 4 0.90 -12.61 -14.62
CA PHE A 4 1.35 -12.51 -13.25
C PHE A 4 0.56 -13.46 -12.34
N ASP A 5 1.20 -13.87 -11.26
CA ASP A 5 0.57 -14.64 -10.18
C ASP A 5 0.32 -13.73 -8.98
N SER A 6 -0.84 -13.85 -8.36
CA SER A 6 -1.15 -13.11 -7.14
C SER A 6 -1.38 -14.04 -5.96
N LYS A 7 -0.93 -13.63 -4.78
CA LYS A 7 -1.11 -14.37 -3.52
C LYS A 7 -1.51 -13.42 -2.41
N THR A 8 -2.26 -13.95 -1.45
CA THR A 8 -2.61 -13.26 -0.21
C THR A 8 -1.87 -13.88 0.97
N GLY A 9 -1.53 -13.07 1.95
CA GLY A 9 -0.77 -13.50 3.12
C GLY A 9 0.73 -13.51 2.87
N TYR A 10 1.47 -13.90 3.91
CA TYR A 10 2.92 -13.96 3.84
C TYR A 10 3.38 -15.01 2.82
N VAL A 11 4.34 -14.60 1.99
CA VAL A 11 5.13 -15.51 1.16
C VAL A 11 6.62 -15.22 1.41
N PRO A 12 7.49 -16.24 1.40
CA PRO A 12 8.93 -16.02 1.60
C PRO A 12 9.48 -14.98 0.62
N GLY A 13 10.20 -13.99 1.17
CA GLY A 13 10.80 -12.91 0.40
C GLY A 13 9.92 -11.67 0.20
N VAL A 14 8.63 -11.71 0.56
CA VAL A 14 7.73 -10.55 0.33
C VAL A 14 8.18 -9.30 1.07
N ILE A 15 8.66 -9.42 2.31
CA ILE A 15 9.17 -8.28 3.07
C ILE A 15 10.39 -7.70 2.38
N GLY A 16 11.42 -8.51 2.20
CA GLY A 16 12.68 -8.05 1.61
C GLY A 16 12.50 -7.45 0.22
N ARG A 17 11.67 -8.09 -0.61
CA ARG A 17 11.42 -7.61 -1.97
C ARG A 17 10.60 -6.31 -2.01
N THR A 18 9.60 -6.18 -1.16
CA THR A 18 8.81 -4.94 -1.05
C THR A 18 9.67 -3.79 -0.57
N VAL A 19 10.54 -4.01 0.42
CA VAL A 19 11.49 -3.01 0.91
C VAL A 19 12.45 -2.60 -0.21
N GLU A 20 13.03 -3.57 -0.93
CA GLU A 20 13.94 -3.30 -2.05
C GLU A 20 13.27 -2.43 -3.12
N LEU A 21 12.07 -2.80 -3.55
CA LEU A 21 11.33 -2.06 -4.57
C LEU A 21 11.06 -0.61 -4.14
N HIS A 22 10.66 -0.41 -2.89
CA HIS A 22 10.46 0.95 -2.35
C HIS A 22 11.78 1.72 -2.30
N ALA A 23 12.82 1.14 -1.73
CA ALA A 23 14.11 1.81 -1.55
C ALA A 23 14.70 2.26 -2.89
N LEU A 24 14.72 1.40 -3.89
CA LEU A 24 15.29 1.71 -5.20
C LEU A 24 14.46 2.78 -5.92
N TYR A 25 13.15 2.62 -6.00
CA TYR A 25 12.29 3.57 -6.70
C TYR A 25 12.37 4.98 -6.08
N TYR A 26 12.25 5.08 -4.76
CA TYR A 26 12.22 6.38 -4.09
C TYR A 26 13.61 7.02 -3.98
N SER A 27 14.68 6.24 -3.99
CA SER A 27 16.03 6.76 -4.08
C SER A 27 16.29 7.40 -5.47
N GLU A 28 15.92 6.70 -6.53
CA GLU A 28 16.15 7.17 -7.90
C GLU A 28 15.32 8.40 -8.26
N ASN A 29 14.06 8.43 -7.84
CA ASN A 29 13.10 9.46 -8.27
C ASN A 29 12.93 10.60 -7.29
N TRP A 30 13.20 10.39 -6.00
CA TRP A 30 12.88 11.33 -4.92
C TRP A 30 14.05 11.57 -3.97
N ASN A 31 15.19 10.95 -4.23
CA ASN A 31 16.40 11.07 -3.40
C ASN A 31 16.18 10.65 -1.93
N PHE A 32 15.28 9.69 -1.70
CA PHE A 32 15.09 9.11 -0.37
C PHE A 32 16.30 8.24 -0.01
N GLY A 33 16.69 8.27 1.26
CA GLY A 33 17.85 7.54 1.77
C GLY A 33 17.49 6.38 2.69
N HIS A 34 18.46 5.96 3.48
CA HIS A 34 18.33 4.80 4.37
C HIS A 34 17.23 4.93 5.44
N LEU A 35 16.90 6.16 5.87
CA LEU A 35 15.82 6.38 6.86
C LEU A 35 14.47 5.89 6.34
N PHE A 36 14.23 6.07 5.04
CA PHE A 36 13.02 5.54 4.40
C PHE A 36 13.05 4.01 4.32
N GLU A 37 14.16 3.43 3.87
CA GLU A 37 14.30 1.98 3.76
C GLU A 37 14.15 1.30 5.12
N THR A 38 14.82 1.80 6.16
CA THR A 38 14.73 1.23 7.52
C THR A 38 13.33 1.37 8.11
N LYS A 39 12.64 2.47 7.83
CA LYS A 39 11.25 2.68 8.25
C LYS A 39 10.32 1.64 7.61
N VAL A 40 10.39 1.45 6.31
CA VAL A 40 9.58 0.45 5.60
C VAL A 40 9.89 -0.94 6.14
N ALA A 41 11.15 -1.30 6.27
CA ALA A 41 11.58 -2.62 6.75
C ALA A 41 11.09 -2.90 8.17
N SER A 42 11.26 -1.94 9.08
CA SER A 42 10.86 -2.08 10.48
C SER A 42 9.33 -2.19 10.61
N GLU A 43 8.59 -1.30 9.98
CA GLU A 43 7.14 -1.29 10.08
C GLU A 43 6.49 -2.51 9.40
N MET A 44 7.03 -2.97 8.27
CA MET A 44 6.57 -4.21 7.64
C MET A 44 6.86 -5.44 8.50
N SER A 45 8.01 -5.47 9.15
CA SER A 45 8.36 -6.56 10.07
C SER A 45 7.37 -6.63 11.23
N ASP A 46 7.05 -5.49 11.85
CA ASP A 46 6.06 -5.42 12.92
C ASP A 46 4.68 -5.85 12.44
N PHE A 47 4.27 -5.40 11.26
CA PHE A 47 2.99 -5.78 10.65
C PHE A 47 2.88 -7.30 10.45
N ILE A 48 3.89 -7.92 9.86
CA ILE A 48 3.89 -9.37 9.60
C ILE A 48 3.96 -10.17 10.91
N ASN A 49 4.75 -9.73 11.88
CA ASN A 49 4.87 -10.41 13.18
C ASN A 49 3.56 -10.38 13.99
N ASN A 50 2.73 -9.37 13.78
CA ASN A 50 1.44 -9.20 14.47
C ASN A 50 0.23 -9.44 13.54
N TYR A 51 0.45 -10.08 12.40
CA TYR A 51 -0.55 -10.27 11.35
C TYR A 51 -1.77 -11.04 11.85
N ASN A 52 -2.95 -10.45 11.67
CA ASN A 52 -4.22 -11.06 11.99
C ASN A 52 -5.09 -11.11 10.71
N PRO A 53 -5.28 -12.29 10.10
CA PRO A 53 -6.01 -12.40 8.83
C PRO A 53 -7.48 -11.99 8.89
N LYS A 54 -8.03 -11.78 10.08
CA LYS A 54 -9.40 -11.26 10.24
C LYS A 54 -9.50 -9.75 9.98
N LYS A 55 -8.38 -9.03 10.05
CA LYS A 55 -8.35 -7.57 9.88
C LYS A 55 -7.21 -7.06 9.01
N ASP A 56 -6.20 -7.88 8.74
CA ASP A 56 -5.03 -7.54 7.93
C ASP A 56 -5.02 -8.34 6.64
N CYS A 57 -4.48 -7.76 5.58
CA CYS A 57 -4.18 -8.52 4.38
C CYS A 57 -2.96 -7.93 3.68
N ILE A 58 -2.10 -8.80 3.18
CA ILE A 58 -1.03 -8.44 2.26
C ILE A 58 -1.24 -9.21 0.96
N TRP A 59 -1.20 -8.49 -0.15
CA TRP A 59 -1.21 -9.06 -1.50
C TRP A 59 0.16 -8.93 -2.11
N SER A 60 0.62 -9.96 -2.76
CA SER A 60 1.84 -9.92 -3.56
C SER A 60 1.55 -10.39 -4.98
N VAL A 61 2.24 -9.78 -5.92
CA VAL A 61 2.16 -10.13 -7.35
C VAL A 61 3.55 -10.50 -7.80
N SER A 62 3.68 -11.66 -8.43
CA SER A 62 4.96 -12.16 -8.92
C SER A 62 4.95 -12.46 -10.41
N VAL A 63 6.13 -12.32 -11.00
CA VAL A 63 6.43 -12.71 -12.38
C VAL A 63 7.64 -13.65 -12.33
N ASN A 64 7.51 -14.81 -12.94
CA ASN A 64 8.58 -15.84 -12.93
C ASN A 64 9.09 -16.14 -11.51
N GLY A 65 8.18 -16.23 -10.54
CA GLY A 65 8.52 -16.57 -9.16
C GLY A 65 9.14 -15.44 -8.32
N LYS A 66 9.30 -14.25 -8.89
CA LYS A 66 9.85 -13.08 -8.19
C LYS A 66 8.73 -12.08 -7.88
N THR A 67 8.63 -11.64 -6.63
CA THR A 67 7.69 -10.57 -6.24
C THR A 67 8.05 -9.29 -6.96
N GLU A 68 7.09 -8.74 -7.71
CA GLU A 68 7.24 -7.52 -8.49
C GLU A 68 6.26 -6.43 -8.08
N GLY A 69 5.38 -6.73 -7.14
CA GLY A 69 4.45 -5.75 -6.59
C GLY A 69 3.78 -6.24 -5.32
N SER A 70 3.33 -5.31 -4.51
CA SER A 70 2.58 -5.63 -3.29
C SER A 70 1.76 -4.46 -2.80
N LEU A 71 0.80 -4.78 -1.91
CA LEU A 71 -0.05 -3.84 -1.23
C LEU A 71 -0.51 -4.47 0.08
N SER A 72 -0.64 -3.67 1.14
CA SER A 72 -1.12 -4.15 2.43
C SER A 72 -2.26 -3.31 2.98
N ILE A 73 -3.18 -3.97 3.66
CA ILE A 73 -4.17 -3.38 4.55
C ILE A 73 -3.79 -3.76 5.98
N ASP A 74 -3.54 -2.75 6.78
CA ASP A 74 -3.14 -2.87 8.18
C ASP A 74 -4.30 -2.42 9.07
N GLY A 75 -4.87 -3.35 9.82
CA GLY A 75 -5.99 -3.11 10.72
C GLY A 75 -5.57 -2.86 12.18
N SER A 76 -4.30 -2.55 12.43
CA SER A 76 -3.78 -2.33 13.79
C SER A 76 -4.09 -0.95 14.38
N SER A 77 -4.90 -0.13 13.71
CA SER A 77 -5.32 1.19 14.22
C SER A 77 -5.94 1.06 15.62
N GLU A 78 -5.62 2.00 16.52
CA GLU A 78 -6.26 2.11 17.84
C GLU A 78 -7.76 2.45 17.73
N LYS A 79 -8.16 3.05 16.63
CA LYS A 79 -9.57 3.32 16.34
C LYS A 79 -10.19 2.11 15.67
N GLU A 80 -11.26 1.63 16.21
CA GLU A 80 -12.04 0.53 15.63
C GLU A 80 -12.55 0.90 14.24
N ASN A 81 -12.64 -0.10 13.37
CA ASN A 81 -13.23 0.01 12.03
C ASN A 81 -12.50 0.96 11.07
N ILE A 82 -11.21 1.24 11.32
CA ILE A 82 -10.37 2.05 10.43
C ILE A 82 -9.18 1.22 9.97
N ALA A 83 -8.96 1.15 8.67
CA ALA A 83 -7.84 0.43 8.06
C ALA A 83 -6.82 1.40 7.47
N HIS A 84 -5.54 1.01 7.52
CA HIS A 84 -4.44 1.73 6.91
C HIS A 84 -3.98 1.01 5.65
N PHE A 85 -4.13 1.66 4.51
CA PHE A 85 -3.62 1.21 3.21
C PHE A 85 -2.13 1.56 3.15
N ARG A 86 -1.26 0.56 2.96
CA ARG A 86 0.19 0.74 3.08
C ARG A 86 0.98 -0.03 2.04
N TRP A 87 2.19 0.45 1.77
CA TRP A 87 3.24 -0.22 0.99
C TRP A 87 2.77 -0.71 -0.38
N PHE A 88 2.07 0.16 -1.08
CA PHE A 88 1.68 -0.07 -2.47
C PHE A 88 2.85 0.24 -3.39
N ILE A 89 3.35 -0.77 -4.07
CA ILE A 89 4.47 -0.63 -5.01
C ILE A 89 4.33 -1.63 -6.16
N LEU A 90 4.68 -1.20 -7.35
CA LEU A 90 4.75 -2.03 -8.55
C LEU A 90 6.07 -1.77 -9.25
N SER A 91 6.78 -2.85 -9.63
CA SER A 91 7.96 -2.72 -10.47
C SER A 91 7.58 -2.46 -11.93
N ASP A 92 8.56 -2.06 -12.73
CA ASP A 92 8.38 -1.85 -14.16
C ASP A 92 7.94 -3.12 -14.91
N ALA A 93 8.23 -4.30 -14.37
CA ALA A 93 7.81 -5.58 -14.95
C ALA A 93 6.28 -5.74 -15.01
N LEU A 94 5.55 -4.98 -14.20
CA LEU A 94 4.08 -5.04 -14.11
C LEU A 94 3.36 -3.88 -14.82
N LYS A 95 4.11 -2.97 -15.44
CA LYS A 95 3.51 -1.82 -16.13
C LYS A 95 2.59 -2.24 -17.27
N GLY A 96 1.47 -1.51 -17.40
CA GLY A 96 0.54 -1.68 -18.52
C GLY A 96 -0.31 -2.94 -18.48
N GLN A 97 -0.32 -3.69 -17.38
CA GLN A 97 -1.06 -4.95 -17.23
C GLN A 97 -2.29 -4.86 -16.32
N GLY A 98 -2.65 -3.67 -15.87
CA GLY A 98 -3.81 -3.47 -15.00
C GLY A 98 -3.61 -3.94 -13.56
N VAL A 99 -2.40 -4.23 -13.14
CA VAL A 99 -2.10 -4.77 -11.80
C VAL A 99 -2.43 -3.77 -10.70
N GLY A 100 -2.20 -2.48 -10.93
CA GLY A 100 -2.54 -1.44 -9.96
C GLY A 100 -4.04 -1.42 -9.65
N ASN A 101 -4.88 -1.43 -10.67
CA ASN A 101 -6.33 -1.53 -10.50
C ASN A 101 -6.74 -2.82 -9.78
N PHE A 102 -6.15 -3.95 -10.20
CA PHE A 102 -6.42 -5.24 -9.58
C PHE A 102 -6.16 -5.20 -8.07
N LEU A 103 -4.99 -4.71 -7.65
CA LEU A 103 -4.65 -4.63 -6.24
C LEU A 103 -5.55 -3.65 -5.47
N MET A 104 -5.88 -2.52 -6.07
CA MET A 104 -6.83 -1.56 -5.48
C MET A 104 -8.20 -2.19 -5.25
N GLU A 105 -8.73 -2.90 -6.24
CA GLU A 105 -10.01 -3.60 -6.13
C GLU A 105 -9.98 -4.66 -5.04
N GLN A 106 -8.90 -5.44 -4.95
CA GLN A 106 -8.73 -6.43 -3.89
C GLN A 106 -8.73 -5.79 -2.50
N ALA A 107 -8.00 -4.71 -2.33
CA ALA A 107 -7.87 -4.00 -1.05
C ALA A 107 -9.22 -3.39 -0.62
N VAL A 108 -9.91 -2.70 -1.52
CA VAL A 108 -11.21 -2.08 -1.21
C VAL A 108 -12.25 -3.15 -0.88
N SER A 109 -12.32 -4.22 -1.67
CA SER A 109 -13.23 -5.34 -1.42
C SER A 109 -12.96 -6.00 -0.07
N PHE A 110 -11.70 -6.22 0.28
CA PHE A 110 -11.32 -6.75 1.59
C PHE A 110 -11.82 -5.85 2.73
N CYS A 111 -11.63 -4.53 2.60
CA CYS A 111 -12.08 -3.58 3.62
C CYS A 111 -13.61 -3.55 3.76
N GLU A 112 -14.34 -3.63 2.65
CA GLU A 112 -15.80 -3.72 2.66
C GLU A 112 -16.27 -5.01 3.35
N ASN A 113 -15.67 -6.14 3.02
CA ASN A 113 -16.01 -7.45 3.59
C ASN A 113 -15.62 -7.59 5.06
N THR A 114 -14.62 -6.85 5.50
CA THR A 114 -14.17 -6.80 6.90
C THR A 114 -15.00 -5.81 7.73
N ALA A 115 -15.92 -5.09 7.08
CA ALA A 115 -16.78 -4.08 7.69
C ALA A 115 -16.02 -2.88 8.29
N TYR A 116 -14.94 -2.48 7.65
CA TYR A 116 -14.29 -1.20 7.94
C TYR A 116 -15.18 -0.04 7.52
N ASP A 117 -15.23 1.01 8.32
CA ASP A 117 -15.96 2.24 7.99
C ASP A 117 -15.14 3.18 7.11
N MET A 118 -13.83 3.16 7.27
CA MET A 118 -12.92 4.06 6.58
C MET A 118 -11.56 3.40 6.34
N VAL A 119 -10.94 3.76 5.22
CA VAL A 119 -9.55 3.42 4.90
C VAL A 119 -8.80 4.72 4.70
N TYR A 120 -7.60 4.84 5.25
CA TYR A 120 -6.74 5.99 5.03
C TYR A 120 -5.39 5.58 4.47
N LEU A 121 -4.73 6.52 3.82
CA LEU A 121 -3.36 6.35 3.37
C LEU A 121 -2.59 7.66 3.48
N TRP A 122 -1.28 7.52 3.66
CA TRP A 122 -0.33 8.61 3.54
C TRP A 122 0.49 8.45 2.27
N THR A 123 0.67 9.54 1.56
CA THR A 123 1.51 9.65 0.37
C THR A 123 2.11 11.05 0.32
N PHE A 124 2.69 11.43 -0.79
CA PHE A 124 3.17 12.80 -0.98
C PHE A 124 2.93 13.27 -2.41
N LYS A 125 2.98 14.59 -2.57
CA LYS A 125 2.73 15.27 -3.84
C LYS A 125 3.78 14.91 -4.88
N GLY A 126 3.33 14.54 -6.08
CA GLY A 126 4.16 14.23 -7.23
C GLY A 126 4.07 12.79 -7.72
N LEU A 127 3.47 11.89 -6.94
CA LEU A 127 3.26 10.50 -7.33
C LEU A 127 1.97 10.38 -8.16
N LYS A 128 1.98 10.92 -9.38
CA LYS A 128 0.80 11.06 -10.24
C LYS A 128 0.08 9.75 -10.57
N PRO A 129 0.77 8.64 -10.97
CA PRO A 129 0.08 7.39 -11.26
C PRO A 129 -0.64 6.80 -10.07
N ALA A 130 -0.02 6.84 -8.88
CA ALA A 130 -0.64 6.37 -7.65
C ALA A 130 -1.84 7.22 -7.26
N ARG A 131 -1.70 8.54 -7.31
CA ARG A 131 -2.79 9.47 -7.04
C ARG A 131 -4.00 9.22 -7.95
N TYR A 132 -3.77 9.03 -9.23
CA TYR A 132 -4.84 8.70 -10.18
C TYR A 132 -5.62 7.45 -9.73
N LEU A 133 -4.93 6.40 -9.30
CA LEU A 133 -5.56 5.18 -8.80
C LEU A 133 -6.35 5.42 -7.51
N TYR A 134 -5.79 6.18 -6.58
CA TYR A 134 -6.49 6.51 -5.33
C TYR A 134 -7.81 7.23 -5.62
N GLU A 135 -7.77 8.29 -6.41
CA GLU A 135 -8.96 9.07 -6.76
C GLU A 135 -9.97 8.25 -7.56
N LYS A 136 -9.52 7.43 -8.49
CA LYS A 136 -10.38 6.53 -9.27
C LYS A 136 -11.17 5.55 -8.38
N HIS A 137 -10.56 5.10 -7.29
CA HIS A 137 -11.19 4.17 -6.36
C HIS A 137 -11.89 4.85 -5.17
N GLY A 138 -12.07 6.16 -5.24
CA GLY A 138 -12.90 6.92 -4.31
C GLY A 138 -12.16 7.53 -3.12
N PHE A 139 -10.83 7.42 -3.07
CA PHE A 139 -10.05 8.14 -2.05
C PHE A 139 -10.05 9.64 -2.33
N GLU A 140 -10.22 10.43 -1.28
CA GLU A 140 -10.21 11.88 -1.34
C GLU A 140 -9.11 12.44 -0.45
N ILE A 141 -8.41 13.47 -0.94
CA ILE A 141 -7.42 14.18 -0.14
C ILE A 141 -8.11 14.99 0.96
N LYS A 142 -7.64 14.83 2.19
CA LYS A 142 -8.18 15.52 3.37
C LYS A 142 -7.19 16.47 4.01
N LYS A 143 -5.90 16.23 3.81
CA LYS A 143 -4.85 17.03 4.41
C LYS A 143 -3.62 17.07 3.52
N GLU A 144 -2.99 18.22 3.46
CA GLU A 144 -1.71 18.43 2.78
C GLU A 144 -0.84 19.33 3.66
N THR A 145 0.39 18.90 3.94
CA THR A 145 1.33 19.64 4.78
C THR A 145 2.76 19.26 4.48
N ASP A 146 3.69 20.18 4.58
CA ASP A 146 5.11 19.87 4.46
C ASP A 146 5.57 19.05 5.68
N GLY A 147 6.36 18.03 5.43
CA GLY A 147 6.84 17.14 6.48
C GLY A 147 8.02 16.30 6.05
N MET A 148 8.53 15.52 6.99
CA MET A 148 9.73 14.68 6.84
C MET A 148 9.51 13.26 7.41
N GLN A 149 8.28 12.74 7.38
CA GLN A 149 8.02 11.44 8.01
C GLN A 149 8.83 10.29 7.41
N TRP A 150 9.30 10.44 6.18
CA TRP A 150 10.12 9.43 5.48
C TRP A 150 11.63 9.82 5.42
N GLY A 151 12.03 10.81 6.20
CA GLY A 151 13.43 11.25 6.28
C GLY A 151 13.85 12.28 5.24
N THR A 152 12.98 12.65 4.31
CA THR A 152 13.20 13.66 3.27
C THR A 152 12.01 14.61 3.24
N LYS A 153 12.27 15.90 3.10
CA LYS A 153 11.19 16.91 3.04
C LYS A 153 10.36 16.75 1.77
N VAL A 154 9.06 16.53 1.96
CA VAL A 154 8.06 16.45 0.89
C VAL A 154 6.78 17.13 1.33
N THR A 155 5.88 17.40 0.37
CA THR A 155 4.51 17.79 0.71
C THR A 155 3.70 16.52 0.95
N GLU A 156 3.48 16.19 2.21
CA GLU A 156 2.75 14.99 2.64
C GLU A 156 1.27 15.16 2.37
N GLN A 157 0.63 14.09 1.92
CA GLN A 157 -0.79 14.05 1.60
C GLN A 157 -1.47 12.91 2.34
N TYR A 158 -2.58 13.22 2.98
CA TYR A 158 -3.42 12.25 3.68
C TYR A 158 -4.74 12.10 2.91
N PHE A 159 -5.07 10.87 2.55
CA PHE A 159 -6.29 10.51 1.82
C PHE A 159 -7.16 9.61 2.66
N GLU A 160 -8.47 9.73 2.49
CA GLU A 160 -9.47 8.86 3.10
C GLU A 160 -10.41 8.29 2.05
N LEU A 161 -10.83 7.04 2.27
CA LEU A 161 -11.92 6.40 1.57
C LEU A 161 -13.00 6.07 2.59
N GLN A 162 -14.17 6.69 2.47
CA GLN A 162 -15.35 6.34 3.26
C GLN A 162 -16.02 5.13 2.63
N LEU A 163 -16.14 4.05 3.39
CA LEU A 163 -16.82 2.86 2.95
C LEU A 163 -18.31 2.98 3.29
N LYS A 164 -19.15 2.72 2.28
CA LYS A 164 -20.60 2.70 2.53
C LYS A 164 -20.92 1.49 3.38
N ASN A 165 -21.25 1.71 4.64
CA ASN A 165 -21.87 0.68 5.45
C ASN A 165 -23.12 0.21 4.70
N LYS A 166 -23.12 -1.03 4.22
CA LYS A 166 -24.34 -1.70 3.81
C LYS A 166 -25.13 -2.03 5.08
N LYS A 167 -25.74 -1.03 5.69
CA LYS A 167 -26.82 -1.25 6.64
C LYS A 167 -28.01 -1.71 5.81
N THR A 168 -28.17 -3.00 5.72
CA THR A 168 -29.43 -3.60 5.35
C THR A 168 -30.40 -3.45 6.50
#